data_6af6f2be5d9f60bf8320d144ae7f45cd
#
_entry.id   6af6f2be5d9f60bf8320d144ae7f45cd
#
_cell.length_a   1.000
_cell.length_b   1.000
_cell.length_c   1.000
_cell.angle_alpha   90.00
_cell.angle_beta   90.00
_cell.angle_gamma   90.00
#
_symmetry.space_group_name_H-M   'P 1'
#
loop_
_entity.id
_entity.type
_entity.pdbx_description
1 polymer ?
#
loop_
_entity_poly.entity_id
_entity_poly.type
_entity_poly.pdbx_seq_one_letter_code
_entity_poly.pdbx_strand_id
1 'polypeptide(L)'
;MISLSNLVKTYHGNGSGDSKSHGAGVVAVDDISIEIKSGELFTLLGPSGCGKTTTLRMLAGLTTPDSGVIAVHDMVLFDGAHKIDVPPHRRGLGMVFQSYAIWPHMTVAKNVAFPLTRRSRHVGHMKKAEIDARVREVLRLVQLDGLENRPATDLSGGQQQRLALARALATQPQVLLLDEPLSNLDAKLRELMRFELKRIQRGLGITTVYVTHDQTEALGMSNRIAVMNAGRVEQIGHPRDIYERPESHFVADFIGVSNFIQGTVKERVGDGRWLILSPHGDLIADSSARVAAGDDVTISVRPEHIGMVAVERHGDPARNVLFGSVTTRAFQGDSVQHQVQVGDLTVRVQCHPSDAVNTGSAVELRLPEQWCSIIPGFGSARTVGA
;
A
#
# COMPACT_ATOMS: atom_id res chain seq x y z
N MET A 1 15.93 -12.05 1.88
CA MET A 1 14.67 -12.36 1.16
C MET A 1 13.66 -12.88 2.16
N ILE A 2 12.39 -12.46 2.05
CA ILE A 2 11.27 -12.98 2.85
C ILE A 2 10.33 -13.69 1.87
N SER A 3 9.88 -14.89 2.25
CA SER A 3 8.89 -15.66 1.48
C SER A 3 7.71 -16.00 2.36
N LEU A 4 6.53 -15.65 1.91
CA LEU A 4 5.24 -16.06 2.45
C LEU A 4 4.59 -16.93 1.37
N SER A 5 4.19 -18.16 1.71
CA SER A 5 3.63 -19.11 0.74
C SER A 5 2.34 -19.70 1.28
N ASN A 6 1.26 -19.51 0.53
CA ASN A 6 -0.08 -20.05 0.78
C ASN A 6 -0.56 -19.84 2.22
N LEU A 7 -0.35 -18.61 2.74
CA LEU A 7 -0.74 -18.29 4.11
C LEU A 7 -2.25 -18.13 4.23
N VAL A 8 -2.81 -18.81 5.21
CA VAL A 8 -4.23 -18.73 5.57
C VAL A 8 -4.39 -18.40 7.04
N LYS A 9 -5.34 -17.53 7.37
CA LYS A 9 -5.76 -17.24 8.74
C LYS A 9 -7.25 -16.96 8.84
N THR A 10 -7.93 -17.76 9.65
CA THR A 10 -9.36 -17.61 9.98
C THR A 10 -9.50 -17.31 11.47
N TYR A 11 -10.31 -16.35 11.81
CA TYR A 11 -10.71 -16.08 13.19
C TYR A 11 -12.11 -16.63 13.45
N HIS A 12 -12.21 -17.53 14.41
CA HIS A 12 -13.50 -18.03 14.88
C HIS A 12 -14.00 -17.15 16.03
N GLY A 13 -15.21 -16.63 15.93
CA GLY A 13 -15.83 -15.86 17.00
C GLY A 13 -16.04 -16.75 18.23
N ASN A 14 -15.50 -16.37 19.40
CA ASN A 14 -15.88 -16.97 20.66
C ASN A 14 -17.32 -16.53 21.02
N GLY A 15 -18.32 -17.25 20.54
CA GLY A 15 -19.69 -17.11 21.02
C GLY A 15 -19.76 -17.60 22.48
N SER A 16 -19.71 -16.67 23.42
CA SER A 16 -20.06 -16.96 24.80
C SER A 16 -21.59 -17.09 24.91
N GLY A 17 -22.09 -18.28 25.08
CA GLY A 17 -23.47 -18.57 25.53
C GLY A 17 -24.41 -19.19 24.49
N ASP A 18 -24.77 -20.44 24.76
CA ASP A 18 -25.95 -21.18 24.28
C ASP A 18 -26.45 -20.94 22.85
N SER A 19 -26.02 -21.80 21.99
CA SER A 19 -26.74 -22.52 20.94
C SER A 19 -25.82 -22.93 19.80
N LYS A 20 -26.02 -24.13 19.26
CA LYS A 20 -25.28 -24.80 18.19
C LYS A 20 -25.44 -24.09 16.83
N SER A 21 -24.94 -22.86 16.70
CA SER A 21 -24.64 -22.25 15.41
C SER A 21 -23.14 -22.18 15.27
N HIS A 22 -22.55 -23.03 14.45
CA HIS A 22 -21.18 -22.86 13.94
C HIS A 22 -21.16 -21.53 13.17
N GLY A 23 -20.85 -20.42 13.86
CA GLY A 23 -20.63 -19.13 13.23
C GLY A 23 -19.48 -19.32 12.22
N ALA A 24 -19.76 -19.03 10.95
CA ALA A 24 -18.74 -19.06 9.91
C ALA A 24 -17.57 -18.17 10.36
N GLY A 25 -16.37 -18.73 10.48
CA GLY A 25 -15.17 -17.98 10.84
C GLY A 25 -14.90 -16.89 9.82
N VAL A 26 -14.35 -15.76 10.27
CA VAL A 26 -13.92 -14.67 9.37
C VAL A 26 -12.53 -15.01 8.83
N VAL A 27 -12.43 -15.25 7.53
CA VAL A 27 -11.15 -15.45 6.85
C VAL A 27 -10.45 -14.09 6.74
N ALA A 28 -9.42 -13.88 7.55
CA ALA A 28 -8.66 -12.63 7.58
C ALA A 28 -7.52 -12.61 6.56
N VAL A 29 -6.96 -13.79 6.25
CA VAL A 29 -5.93 -13.99 5.22
C VAL A 29 -6.28 -15.25 4.48
N ASP A 30 -6.39 -15.15 3.16
CA ASP A 30 -6.90 -16.18 2.26
C ASP A 30 -5.89 -16.45 1.14
N ASP A 31 -5.06 -17.47 1.34
CA ASP A 31 -4.07 -17.98 0.38
C ASP A 31 -3.09 -16.91 -0.14
N ILE A 32 -2.42 -16.21 0.77
CA ILE A 32 -1.46 -15.17 0.40
C ILE A 32 -0.08 -15.77 0.13
N SER A 33 0.48 -15.44 -1.05
CA SER A 33 1.86 -15.74 -1.42
C SER A 33 2.58 -14.47 -1.85
N ILE A 34 3.68 -14.12 -1.16
CA ILE A 34 4.45 -12.88 -1.37
C ILE A 34 5.93 -13.15 -1.22
N GLU A 35 6.74 -12.64 -2.15
CA GLU A 35 8.19 -12.60 -2.05
C GLU A 35 8.68 -11.16 -1.90
N ILE A 36 9.55 -10.91 -0.89
CA ILE A 36 10.15 -9.62 -0.60
C ILE A 36 11.66 -9.73 -0.71
N LYS A 37 12.26 -8.88 -1.54
CA LYS A 37 13.71 -8.88 -1.76
C LYS A 37 14.46 -8.29 -0.58
N SER A 38 15.72 -8.69 -0.39
CA SER A 38 16.58 -8.10 0.65
C SER A 38 16.81 -6.61 0.39
N GLY A 39 16.74 -5.79 1.44
CA GLY A 39 16.89 -4.33 1.38
C GLY A 39 15.69 -3.58 0.80
N GLU A 40 14.62 -4.28 0.43
CA GLU A 40 13.40 -3.70 -0.13
C GLU A 40 12.52 -3.09 0.98
N LEU A 41 11.90 -1.94 0.69
CA LEU A 41 10.76 -1.43 1.43
C LEU A 41 9.50 -1.91 0.70
N PHE A 42 8.86 -2.92 1.27
CA PHE A 42 7.65 -3.55 0.73
C PHE A 42 6.43 -3.15 1.55
N THR A 43 5.38 -2.66 0.89
CA THR A 43 4.18 -2.18 1.58
C THR A 43 2.99 -3.08 1.34
N LEU A 44 2.29 -3.44 2.42
CA LEU A 44 0.94 -4.01 2.38
C LEU A 44 -0.05 -2.86 2.48
N LEU A 45 -0.81 -2.61 1.42
CA LEU A 45 -1.76 -1.51 1.30
C LEU A 45 -3.18 -2.05 1.08
N GLY A 46 -4.19 -1.45 1.67
CA GLY A 46 -5.59 -1.85 1.46
C GLY A 46 -6.53 -1.24 2.50
N PRO A 47 -7.84 -1.43 2.37
CA PRO A 47 -8.83 -0.91 3.32
C PRO A 47 -8.68 -1.55 4.70
N SER A 48 -9.33 -0.95 5.71
CA SER A 48 -9.37 -1.51 7.06
C SER A 48 -10.01 -2.90 7.05
N GLY A 49 -9.41 -3.86 7.79
CA GLY A 49 -9.93 -5.23 7.87
C GLY A 49 -9.53 -6.17 6.72
N CYS A 50 -8.77 -5.74 5.70
CA CYS A 50 -8.38 -6.59 4.57
C CYS A 50 -7.24 -7.59 4.85
N GLY A 51 -6.74 -7.70 6.09
CA GLY A 51 -5.74 -8.71 6.48
C GLY A 51 -4.29 -8.24 6.61
N LYS A 52 -3.95 -6.98 6.32
CA LYS A 52 -2.57 -6.43 6.38
C LYS A 52 -1.87 -6.65 7.72
N THR A 53 -2.46 -6.14 8.80
CA THR A 53 -1.92 -6.29 10.17
C THR A 53 -1.87 -7.75 10.60
N THR A 54 -2.84 -8.58 10.18
CA THR A 54 -2.81 -10.02 10.45
C THR A 54 -1.61 -10.67 9.77
N THR A 55 -1.36 -10.36 8.50
CA THR A 55 -0.20 -10.85 7.74
C THR A 55 1.11 -10.42 8.40
N LEU A 56 1.22 -9.15 8.79
CA LEU A 56 2.40 -8.64 9.49
C LEU A 56 2.62 -9.35 10.85
N ARG A 57 1.55 -9.55 11.63
CA ARG A 57 1.61 -10.26 12.93
C ARG A 57 1.96 -11.73 12.77
N MET A 58 1.52 -12.39 11.72
CA MET A 58 1.94 -13.77 11.39
C MET A 58 3.45 -13.82 11.09
N LEU A 59 3.97 -12.88 10.29
CA LEU A 59 5.41 -12.77 10.05
C LEU A 59 6.19 -12.50 11.35
N ALA A 60 5.68 -11.63 12.23
CA ALA A 60 6.27 -11.36 13.55
C ALA A 60 6.19 -12.53 14.53
N GLY A 61 5.34 -13.54 14.28
CA GLY A 61 5.07 -14.65 15.19
C GLY A 61 4.14 -14.31 16.37
N LEU A 62 3.41 -13.21 16.25
CA LEU A 62 2.41 -12.77 17.24
C LEU A 62 1.03 -13.40 16.99
N THR A 63 0.84 -13.95 15.80
CA THR A 63 -0.36 -14.71 15.40
C THR A 63 0.13 -15.92 14.62
N THR A 64 -0.32 -17.12 14.99
CA THR A 64 0.01 -18.35 14.28
C THR A 64 -0.90 -18.49 13.06
N PRO A 65 -0.36 -18.67 11.83
CA PRO A 65 -1.16 -19.03 10.67
C PRO A 65 -1.88 -20.38 10.86
N ASP A 66 -2.97 -20.58 10.13
CA ASP A 66 -3.67 -21.88 10.13
C ASP A 66 -3.00 -22.84 9.13
N SER A 67 -2.40 -22.30 8.04
CA SER A 67 -1.61 -23.07 7.07
C SER A 67 -0.61 -22.18 6.34
N GLY A 68 0.26 -22.82 5.54
CA GLY A 68 1.26 -22.15 4.72
C GLY A 68 2.66 -22.19 5.33
N VAL A 69 3.57 -21.43 4.73
CA VAL A 69 4.98 -21.34 5.12
C VAL A 69 5.44 -19.88 5.20
N ILE A 70 6.23 -19.57 6.24
CA ILE A 70 6.94 -18.27 6.37
C ILE A 70 8.42 -18.55 6.49
N ALA A 71 9.22 -17.98 5.57
CA ALA A 71 10.68 -18.06 5.61
C ALA A 71 11.33 -16.68 5.52
N VAL A 72 12.44 -16.49 6.23
CA VAL A 72 13.28 -15.28 6.15
C VAL A 72 14.71 -15.73 5.93
N HIS A 73 15.28 -15.36 4.78
CA HIS A 73 16.53 -15.91 4.27
C HIS A 73 16.47 -17.45 4.25
N ASP A 74 17.39 -18.12 4.90
CA ASP A 74 17.48 -19.58 4.96
C ASP A 74 16.74 -20.18 6.18
N MET A 75 16.04 -19.33 6.95
CA MET A 75 15.35 -19.76 8.17
C MET A 75 13.85 -19.89 7.94
N VAL A 76 13.28 -21.08 8.10
CA VAL A 76 11.83 -21.30 8.17
C VAL A 76 11.35 -20.87 9.56
N LEU A 77 10.47 -19.85 9.58
CA LEU A 77 9.89 -19.30 10.81
C LEU A 77 8.57 -19.96 11.18
N PHE A 78 7.81 -20.38 10.18
CA PHE A 78 6.58 -21.12 10.33
C PHE A 78 6.42 -22.12 9.17
N ASP A 79 5.99 -23.33 9.49
CA ASP A 79 5.57 -24.33 8.50
C ASP A 79 4.46 -25.19 9.13
N GLY A 80 3.25 -25.01 8.63
CA GLY A 80 2.07 -25.73 9.14
C GLY A 80 2.14 -27.23 8.93
N ALA A 81 2.72 -27.69 7.81
CA ALA A 81 2.86 -29.11 7.50
C ALA A 81 3.89 -29.80 8.38
N HIS A 82 5.02 -29.15 8.66
CA HIS A 82 6.11 -29.70 9.47
C HIS A 82 6.05 -29.29 10.95
N LYS A 83 4.99 -28.61 11.38
CA LYS A 83 4.76 -28.13 12.77
C LYS A 83 5.91 -27.27 13.31
N ILE A 84 6.48 -26.43 12.44
CA ILE A 84 7.48 -25.44 12.81
C ILE A 84 6.76 -24.14 13.17
N ASP A 85 6.97 -23.61 14.38
CA ASP A 85 6.50 -22.27 14.79
C ASP A 85 7.56 -21.63 15.70
N VAL A 86 8.41 -20.79 15.11
CA VAL A 86 9.47 -20.08 15.82
C VAL A 86 8.85 -18.93 16.62
N PRO A 87 9.01 -18.87 17.94
CA PRO A 87 8.42 -17.82 18.75
C PRO A 87 9.01 -16.43 18.42
N PRO A 88 8.26 -15.32 18.63
CA PRO A 88 8.64 -13.97 18.20
C PRO A 88 10.06 -13.55 18.59
N HIS A 89 10.45 -13.80 19.83
CA HIS A 89 11.77 -13.40 20.35
C HIS A 89 12.96 -14.17 19.73
N ARG A 90 12.70 -15.21 18.97
CA ARG A 90 13.72 -16.00 18.26
C ARG A 90 13.74 -15.74 16.74
N ARG A 91 12.84 -14.91 16.22
CA ARG A 91 12.75 -14.60 14.78
C ARG A 91 13.79 -13.58 14.31
N GLY A 92 14.40 -12.80 15.22
CA GLY A 92 15.41 -11.79 14.87
C GLY A 92 14.84 -10.58 14.11
N LEU A 93 13.54 -10.32 14.25
CA LEU A 93 12.83 -9.24 13.58
C LEU A 93 12.64 -8.06 14.54
N GLY A 94 12.75 -6.83 14.02
CA GLY A 94 12.35 -5.61 14.72
C GLY A 94 10.91 -5.24 14.37
N MET A 95 10.12 -4.79 15.35
CA MET A 95 8.75 -4.38 15.10
C MET A 95 8.43 -3.04 15.77
N VAL A 96 7.76 -2.16 15.01
CA VAL A 96 7.11 -0.95 15.49
C VAL A 96 5.61 -1.13 15.39
N PHE A 97 4.92 -0.99 16.51
CA PHE A 97 3.47 -1.13 16.62
C PHE A 97 2.77 0.20 16.36
N GLN A 98 1.53 0.18 15.94
CA GLN A 98 0.69 1.34 15.72
C GLN A 98 0.61 2.27 16.96
N SER A 99 0.54 1.72 18.17
CA SER A 99 0.53 2.47 19.42
C SER A 99 1.92 2.86 19.93
N TYR A 100 2.99 2.65 19.11
CA TYR A 100 4.41 2.80 19.48
C TYR A 100 4.88 1.88 20.61
N ALA A 101 3.99 1.44 21.49
CA ALA A 101 4.25 0.54 22.63
C ALA A 101 5.48 0.95 23.46
N ILE A 102 5.72 2.25 23.66
CA ILE A 102 6.80 2.77 24.52
C ILE A 102 6.52 2.48 25.99
N TRP A 103 7.55 2.28 26.79
CA TRP A 103 7.41 2.11 28.24
C TRP A 103 7.39 3.48 28.93
N PRO A 104 6.22 3.93 29.45
CA PRO A 104 6.04 5.31 29.93
C PRO A 104 6.85 5.60 31.22
N HIS A 105 7.14 4.59 32.00
CA HIS A 105 7.92 4.68 33.26
C HIS A 105 9.44 4.68 33.04
N MET A 106 9.89 4.64 31.80
CA MET A 106 11.32 4.62 31.44
C MET A 106 11.74 5.91 30.73
N THR A 107 13.02 6.23 30.85
CA THR A 107 13.64 7.27 30.04
C THR A 107 13.84 6.81 28.60
N VAL A 108 14.15 7.74 27.70
CA VAL A 108 14.48 7.47 26.28
C VAL A 108 15.58 6.42 26.18
N ALA A 109 16.71 6.60 26.87
CA ALA A 109 17.82 5.65 26.83
C ALA A 109 17.41 4.27 27.36
N LYS A 110 16.64 4.19 28.46
CA LYS A 110 16.18 2.93 29.03
C LYS A 110 15.22 2.18 28.08
N ASN A 111 14.35 2.89 27.37
CA ASN A 111 13.50 2.29 26.34
C ASN A 111 14.33 1.61 25.24
N VAL A 112 15.37 2.26 24.75
CA VAL A 112 16.26 1.71 23.70
C VAL A 112 17.15 0.60 24.23
N ALA A 113 17.64 0.74 25.47
CA ALA A 113 18.51 -0.28 26.11
C ALA A 113 17.77 -1.59 26.46
N PHE A 114 16.47 -1.51 26.73
CA PHE A 114 15.69 -2.66 27.26
C PHE A 114 15.84 -3.94 26.42
N PRO A 115 15.65 -3.94 25.10
CA PRO A 115 15.82 -5.16 24.31
C PRO A 115 17.26 -5.69 24.32
N LEU A 116 18.26 -4.85 24.58
CA LEU A 116 19.69 -5.21 24.64
C LEU A 116 20.07 -5.85 25.98
N THR A 117 19.32 -5.58 27.06
CA THR A 117 19.57 -6.14 28.40
C THR A 117 19.08 -7.58 28.52
N ARG A 118 18.24 -8.04 27.60
CA ARG A 118 17.71 -9.41 27.61
C ARG A 118 18.60 -10.33 26.79
N ARG A 119 19.03 -11.43 27.40
CA ARG A 119 19.81 -12.47 26.72
C ARG A 119 18.98 -13.09 25.60
N SER A 120 19.29 -12.78 24.35
CA SER A 120 18.65 -13.39 23.17
C SER A 120 19.70 -14.08 22.29
N ARG A 121 19.26 -15.05 21.48
CA ARG A 121 20.14 -15.78 20.56
C ARG A 121 20.81 -14.85 19.53
N HIS A 122 20.15 -13.71 19.22
CA HIS A 122 20.63 -12.75 18.22
C HIS A 122 21.51 -11.63 18.80
N VAL A 123 21.28 -11.22 20.07
CA VAL A 123 22.00 -10.10 20.70
C VAL A 123 23.18 -10.60 21.54
N GLY A 124 23.16 -11.86 22.00
CA GLY A 124 24.19 -12.38 22.90
C GLY A 124 24.15 -11.73 24.29
N HIS A 125 25.31 -11.73 24.98
CA HIS A 125 25.49 -11.02 26.27
C HIS A 125 26.35 -9.78 26.02
N MET A 126 25.71 -8.60 25.95
CA MET A 126 26.40 -7.33 25.82
C MET A 126 26.82 -6.79 27.18
N LYS A 127 28.05 -6.23 27.27
CA LYS A 127 28.50 -5.47 28.44
C LYS A 127 27.79 -4.11 28.49
N LYS A 128 27.68 -3.54 29.69
CA LYS A 128 27.03 -2.24 29.88
C LYS A 128 27.58 -1.15 28.95
N ALA A 129 28.90 -1.07 28.79
CA ALA A 129 29.54 -0.09 27.91
C ALA A 129 29.14 -0.25 26.42
N GLU A 130 28.96 -1.50 25.97
CA GLU A 130 28.52 -1.82 24.61
C GLU A 130 27.05 -1.43 24.42
N ILE A 131 26.19 -1.70 25.42
CA ILE A 131 24.79 -1.25 25.42
C ILE A 131 24.72 0.28 25.36
N ASP A 132 25.48 0.98 26.23
CA ASP A 132 25.48 2.45 26.25
C ASP A 132 26.01 3.04 24.93
N ALA A 133 27.00 2.43 24.30
CA ALA A 133 27.49 2.85 22.99
C ALA A 133 26.43 2.64 21.91
N ARG A 134 25.76 1.48 21.90
CA ARG A 134 24.70 1.18 20.94
C ARG A 134 23.49 2.08 21.11
N VAL A 135 23.09 2.40 22.33
CA VAL A 135 22.00 3.34 22.62
C VAL A 135 22.31 4.70 22.03
N ARG A 136 23.52 5.26 22.26
CA ARG A 136 23.93 6.56 21.69
C ARG A 136 23.95 6.53 20.15
N GLU A 137 24.45 5.47 19.57
CA GLU A 137 24.47 5.29 18.10
C GLU A 137 23.07 5.35 17.51
N VAL A 138 22.13 4.57 18.06
CA VAL A 138 20.78 4.47 17.54
C VAL A 138 19.98 5.75 17.79
N LEU A 139 20.13 6.38 18.95
CA LEU A 139 19.48 7.67 19.23
C LEU A 139 19.94 8.78 18.27
N ARG A 140 21.24 8.80 17.94
CA ARG A 140 21.77 9.72 16.92
C ARG A 140 21.19 9.42 15.53
N LEU A 141 21.05 8.14 15.15
CA LEU A 141 20.45 7.72 13.87
C LEU A 141 19.03 8.27 13.69
N VAL A 142 18.23 8.28 14.76
CA VAL A 142 16.84 8.77 14.75
C VAL A 142 16.70 10.22 15.23
N GLN A 143 17.82 10.96 15.38
CA GLN A 143 17.84 12.37 15.81
C GLN A 143 17.15 12.63 17.16
N LEU A 144 17.43 11.79 18.14
CA LEU A 144 17.00 11.90 19.54
C LEU A 144 18.20 12.05 20.50
N ASP A 145 19.39 12.37 19.97
CA ASP A 145 20.58 12.69 20.77
C ASP A 145 20.32 13.91 21.67
N GLY A 146 20.87 13.87 22.90
CA GLY A 146 20.61 14.88 23.93
C GLY A 146 19.32 14.68 24.73
N LEU A 147 18.46 13.69 24.35
CA LEU A 147 17.21 13.40 25.07
C LEU A 147 17.27 12.12 25.90
N GLU A 148 18.45 11.53 26.10
CA GLU A 148 18.67 10.21 26.71
C GLU A 148 18.00 10.04 28.06
N ASN A 149 18.08 11.10 28.90
CA ASN A 149 17.58 11.05 30.28
C ASN A 149 16.13 11.55 30.42
N ARG A 150 15.52 12.02 29.31
CA ARG A 150 14.15 12.53 29.31
C ARG A 150 13.17 11.40 29.52
N PRO A 151 12.10 11.57 30.34
CA PRO A 151 10.98 10.62 30.40
C PRO A 151 10.36 10.42 29.02
N ALA A 152 10.02 9.18 28.66
CA ALA A 152 9.44 8.91 27.33
C ALA A 152 8.07 9.57 27.14
N THR A 153 7.34 9.83 28.22
CA THR A 153 6.05 10.55 28.25
C THR A 153 6.14 12.01 27.83
N ASP A 154 7.30 12.63 28.02
CA ASP A 154 7.51 14.06 27.75
C ASP A 154 7.91 14.33 26.29
N LEU A 155 7.94 13.30 25.48
CA LEU A 155 8.24 13.38 24.05
C LEU A 155 6.98 13.75 23.25
N SER A 156 7.15 14.56 22.20
CA SER A 156 6.11 14.77 21.19
C SER A 156 5.79 13.45 20.44
N GLY A 157 4.62 13.37 19.77
CA GLY A 157 4.22 12.18 19.01
C GLY A 157 5.27 11.71 18.01
N GLY A 158 5.87 12.64 17.23
CA GLY A 158 6.95 12.31 16.30
C GLY A 158 8.24 11.84 17.01
N GLN A 159 8.56 12.38 18.18
CA GLN A 159 9.68 11.90 18.99
C GLN A 159 9.40 10.52 19.58
N GLN A 160 8.16 10.24 20.01
CA GLN A 160 7.75 8.91 20.48
C GLN A 160 7.85 7.86 19.38
N GLN A 161 7.46 8.21 18.17
CA GLN A 161 7.62 7.34 17.01
C GLN A 161 9.10 7.05 16.72
N ARG A 162 9.96 8.08 16.69
CA ARG A 162 11.42 7.92 16.54
C ARG A 162 11.99 7.02 17.64
N LEU A 163 11.52 7.16 18.88
CA LEU A 163 11.90 6.29 19.99
C LEU A 163 11.49 4.84 19.76
N ALA A 164 10.27 4.58 19.29
CA ALA A 164 9.83 3.23 18.94
C ALA A 164 10.68 2.61 17.82
N LEU A 165 11.03 3.41 16.81
CA LEU A 165 11.94 3.01 15.74
C LEU A 165 13.35 2.71 16.27
N ALA A 166 13.90 3.60 17.11
CA ALA A 166 15.19 3.39 17.77
C ALA A 166 15.23 2.07 18.54
N ARG A 167 14.18 1.78 19.32
CA ARG A 167 14.07 0.54 20.06
C ARG A 167 14.05 -0.70 19.15
N ALA A 168 13.32 -0.64 18.03
CA ALA A 168 13.28 -1.74 17.07
C ALA A 168 14.63 -1.95 16.36
N LEU A 169 15.38 -0.88 16.08
CA LEU A 169 16.70 -0.91 15.44
C LEU A 169 17.86 -1.27 16.41
N ALA A 170 17.64 -1.13 17.71
CA ALA A 170 18.70 -1.36 18.72
C ALA A 170 19.32 -2.77 18.61
N THR A 171 18.52 -3.78 18.35
CA THR A 171 18.93 -5.19 18.23
C THR A 171 19.56 -5.55 16.90
N GLN A 172 19.75 -4.59 15.98
CA GLN A 172 20.25 -4.82 14.60
C GLN A 172 19.45 -5.92 13.87
N PRO A 173 18.12 -5.76 13.74
CA PRO A 173 17.31 -6.80 13.13
C PRO A 173 17.61 -6.92 11.64
N GLN A 174 17.43 -8.13 11.07
CA GLN A 174 17.57 -8.37 9.64
C GLN A 174 16.37 -7.79 8.85
N VAL A 175 15.21 -7.75 9.50
CA VAL A 175 13.95 -7.25 8.92
C VAL A 175 13.27 -6.33 9.93
N LEU A 176 12.74 -5.23 9.43
CA LEU A 176 11.95 -4.26 10.17
C LEU A 176 10.47 -4.35 9.77
N LEU A 177 9.60 -4.55 10.73
CA LEU A 177 8.15 -4.63 10.57
C LEU A 177 7.51 -3.36 11.12
N LEU A 178 6.72 -2.65 10.33
CA LEU A 178 6.10 -1.38 10.67
C LEU A 178 4.57 -1.48 10.51
N ASP A 179 3.85 -1.51 11.63
CA ASP A 179 2.38 -1.61 11.67
C ASP A 179 1.77 -0.22 11.81
N GLU A 180 1.37 0.41 10.71
CA GLU A 180 0.78 1.77 10.63
C GLU A 180 1.55 2.81 11.45
N PRO A 181 2.87 2.94 11.30
CA PRO A 181 3.69 3.72 12.22
C PRO A 181 3.41 5.22 12.19
N LEU A 182 2.76 5.75 11.15
CA LEU A 182 2.49 7.18 10.96
C LEU A 182 1.04 7.58 11.26
N SER A 183 0.16 6.62 11.57
CA SER A 183 -1.30 6.85 11.70
C SER A 183 -1.68 7.87 12.78
N ASN A 184 -0.89 7.98 13.86
CA ASN A 184 -1.17 8.85 15.00
C ASN A 184 -0.54 10.26 14.89
N LEU A 185 -0.03 10.62 13.71
CA LEU A 185 0.60 11.93 13.46
C LEU A 185 -0.32 12.86 12.66
N ASP A 186 -0.18 14.16 12.91
CA ASP A 186 -0.79 15.18 12.04
C ASP A 186 -0.18 15.16 10.63
N ALA A 187 -0.87 15.74 9.64
CA ALA A 187 -0.50 15.66 8.23
C ALA A 187 0.92 16.18 7.94
N LYS A 188 1.30 17.33 8.53
CA LYS A 188 2.63 17.94 8.30
C LYS A 188 3.75 17.09 8.89
N LEU A 189 3.56 16.59 10.11
CA LEU A 189 4.53 15.73 10.77
C LEU A 189 4.63 14.36 10.07
N ARG A 190 3.51 13.83 9.59
CA ARG A 190 3.47 12.57 8.81
C ARG A 190 4.30 12.70 7.53
N GLU A 191 4.18 13.80 6.81
CA GLU A 191 4.98 14.06 5.60
C GLU A 191 6.49 14.07 5.91
N LEU A 192 6.92 14.81 6.92
CA LEU A 192 8.31 14.84 7.36
C LEU A 192 8.82 13.45 7.77
N MET A 193 8.02 12.71 8.51
CA MET A 193 8.39 11.38 9.00
C MET A 193 8.46 10.32 7.88
N ARG A 194 7.68 10.46 6.79
CA ARG A 194 7.82 9.60 5.59
C ARG A 194 9.23 9.70 5.00
N PHE A 195 9.72 10.92 4.78
CA PHE A 195 11.07 11.13 4.24
C PHE A 195 12.15 10.59 5.18
N GLU A 196 11.98 10.79 6.48
CA GLU A 196 12.93 10.33 7.49
C GLU A 196 13.00 8.80 7.57
N LEU A 197 11.87 8.10 7.60
CA LEU A 197 11.81 6.64 7.57
C LEU A 197 12.47 6.07 6.32
N LYS A 198 12.17 6.64 5.13
CA LYS A 198 12.78 6.23 3.88
C LYS A 198 14.29 6.45 3.88
N ARG A 199 14.78 7.58 4.44
CA ARG A 199 16.21 7.88 4.60
C ARG A 199 16.90 6.85 5.48
N ILE A 200 16.31 6.54 6.65
CA ILE A 200 16.86 5.57 7.61
C ILE A 200 16.90 4.17 6.98
N GLN A 201 15.79 3.72 6.38
CA GLN A 201 15.69 2.42 5.75
C GLN A 201 16.74 2.23 4.64
N ARG A 202 16.89 3.24 3.75
CA ARG A 202 17.90 3.23 2.69
C ARG A 202 19.32 3.26 3.22
N GLY A 203 19.59 4.10 4.22
CA GLY A 203 20.92 4.23 4.83
C GLY A 203 21.39 2.97 5.52
N LEU A 204 20.47 2.17 6.06
CA LEU A 204 20.76 0.89 6.70
C LEU A 204 20.69 -0.30 5.74
N GLY A 205 20.08 -0.16 4.56
CA GLY A 205 19.82 -1.26 3.63
C GLY A 205 18.94 -2.37 4.22
N ILE A 206 18.13 -2.06 5.25
CA ILE A 206 17.33 -3.05 5.97
C ILE A 206 16.06 -3.40 5.18
N THR A 207 15.74 -4.69 5.09
CA THR A 207 14.47 -5.15 4.52
C THR A 207 13.32 -4.70 5.43
N THR A 208 12.34 -4.04 4.86
CA THR A 208 11.23 -3.45 5.65
C THR A 208 9.89 -3.88 5.08
N VAL A 209 9.00 -4.38 5.95
CA VAL A 209 7.59 -4.63 5.65
C VAL A 209 6.77 -3.56 6.33
N TYR A 210 6.08 -2.76 5.53
CA TYR A 210 5.32 -1.60 5.96
C TYR A 210 3.82 -1.86 5.77
N VAL A 211 3.02 -1.61 6.78
CA VAL A 211 1.55 -1.68 6.70
C VAL A 211 1.00 -0.28 6.78
N THR A 212 0.12 0.06 5.86
CA THR A 212 -0.64 1.32 5.88
C THR A 212 -1.97 1.18 5.15
N HIS A 213 -2.89 2.09 5.42
CA HIS A 213 -4.09 2.35 4.61
C HIS A 213 -3.97 3.66 3.81
N ASP A 214 -2.88 4.43 4.02
CA ASP A 214 -2.61 5.69 3.33
C ASP A 214 -1.88 5.41 2.00
N GLN A 215 -2.56 5.77 0.90
CA GLN A 215 -2.03 5.58 -0.46
C GLN A 215 -0.80 6.44 -0.72
N THR A 216 -0.77 7.67 -0.17
CA THR A 216 0.34 8.60 -0.36
C THR A 216 1.61 8.08 0.31
N GLU A 217 1.48 7.42 1.47
CA GLU A 217 2.60 6.74 2.12
C GLU A 217 3.11 5.59 1.25
N ALA A 218 2.22 4.72 0.79
CA ALA A 218 2.58 3.56 -0.01
C ALA A 218 3.26 3.98 -1.33
N LEU A 219 2.63 4.88 -2.09
CA LEU A 219 3.16 5.35 -3.39
C LEU A 219 4.49 6.11 -3.24
N GLY A 220 4.62 6.93 -2.18
CA GLY A 220 5.81 7.79 -1.99
C GLY A 220 7.04 7.07 -1.42
N MET A 221 6.86 5.99 -0.66
CA MET A 221 7.95 5.37 0.09
C MET A 221 8.40 4.02 -0.48
N SER A 222 7.50 3.22 -1.01
CA SER A 222 7.73 1.81 -1.30
C SER A 222 8.61 1.55 -2.52
N ASN A 223 9.32 0.44 -2.51
CA ASN A 223 9.90 -0.14 -3.72
C ASN A 223 8.84 -0.95 -4.48
N ARG A 224 8.05 -1.75 -3.72
CA ARG A 224 6.90 -2.48 -4.23
C ARG A 224 5.75 -2.43 -3.24
N ILE A 225 4.53 -2.53 -3.77
CA ILE A 225 3.29 -2.51 -3.01
C ILE A 225 2.51 -3.78 -3.34
N ALA A 226 1.97 -4.45 -2.31
CA ALA A 226 0.90 -5.41 -2.46
C ALA A 226 -0.42 -4.73 -2.06
N VAL A 227 -1.32 -4.57 -3.01
CA VAL A 227 -2.69 -4.10 -2.74
C VAL A 227 -3.52 -5.28 -2.29
N MET A 228 -4.08 -5.18 -1.10
CA MET A 228 -4.87 -6.24 -0.46
C MET A 228 -6.34 -5.87 -0.38
N ASN A 229 -7.19 -6.86 -0.60
CA ASN A 229 -8.64 -6.76 -0.46
C ASN A 229 -9.21 -8.08 0.07
N ALA A 230 -10.11 -8.01 1.05
CA ALA A 230 -10.85 -9.17 1.58
C ALA A 230 -9.96 -10.41 1.86
N GLY A 231 -8.78 -10.21 2.46
CA GLY A 231 -7.85 -11.28 2.80
C GLY A 231 -6.94 -11.75 1.67
N ARG A 232 -7.06 -11.22 0.46
CA ARG A 232 -6.29 -11.61 -0.73
C ARG A 232 -5.40 -10.49 -1.25
N VAL A 233 -4.44 -10.84 -2.08
CA VAL A 233 -3.61 -9.89 -2.83
C VAL A 233 -4.25 -9.69 -4.21
N GLU A 234 -4.62 -8.45 -4.51
CA GLU A 234 -5.19 -8.05 -5.80
C GLU A 234 -4.11 -7.80 -6.86
N GLN A 235 -3.05 -7.09 -6.47
CA GLN A 235 -1.93 -6.76 -7.37
C GLN A 235 -0.65 -6.52 -6.56
N ILE A 236 0.49 -6.93 -7.13
CA ILE A 236 1.83 -6.59 -6.61
C ILE A 236 2.63 -5.91 -7.71
N GLY A 237 3.16 -4.71 -7.45
CA GLY A 237 3.95 -3.99 -8.45
C GLY A 237 4.73 -2.82 -7.87
N HIS A 238 5.49 -2.13 -8.73
CA HIS A 238 6.06 -0.83 -8.38
C HIS A 238 4.94 0.21 -8.18
N PRO A 239 5.15 1.24 -7.36
CA PRO A 239 4.15 2.28 -7.12
C PRO A 239 3.52 2.84 -8.40
N ARG A 240 4.36 3.10 -9.40
CA ARG A 240 3.92 3.62 -10.68
C ARG A 240 3.04 2.65 -11.46
N ASP A 241 3.38 1.35 -11.47
CA ASP A 241 2.58 0.32 -12.16
C ASP A 241 1.22 0.14 -11.50
N ILE A 242 1.18 0.14 -10.16
CA ILE A 242 -0.08 0.07 -9.38
C ILE A 242 -1.00 1.26 -9.70
N TYR A 243 -0.43 2.46 -9.86
CA TYR A 243 -1.18 3.68 -10.14
C TYR A 243 -1.63 3.80 -11.60
N GLU A 244 -0.70 3.59 -12.55
CA GLU A 244 -0.93 3.84 -13.99
C GLU A 244 -1.54 2.62 -14.71
N ARG A 245 -1.29 1.39 -14.20
CA ARG A 245 -1.70 0.13 -14.83
C ARG A 245 -2.41 -0.80 -13.84
N PRO A 246 -3.54 -0.39 -13.29
CA PRO A 246 -4.30 -1.23 -12.37
C PRO A 246 -4.79 -2.49 -13.06
N GLU A 247 -4.65 -3.65 -12.41
CA GLU A 247 -5.05 -4.96 -12.95
C GLU A 247 -6.51 -5.32 -12.63
N SER A 248 -7.15 -4.61 -11.70
CA SER A 248 -8.57 -4.82 -11.36
C SER A 248 -9.29 -3.49 -11.13
N HIS A 249 -10.61 -3.53 -11.23
CA HIS A 249 -11.46 -2.38 -10.93
C HIS A 249 -11.24 -1.89 -9.48
N PHE A 250 -11.08 -2.86 -8.56
CA PHE A 250 -10.80 -2.53 -7.17
C PHE A 250 -9.51 -1.71 -7.03
N VAL A 251 -8.41 -2.14 -7.66
CA VAL A 251 -7.13 -1.41 -7.58
C VAL A 251 -7.26 -0.03 -8.21
N ALA A 252 -7.92 0.10 -9.36
CA ALA A 252 -8.13 1.37 -10.05
C ALA A 252 -8.94 2.38 -9.22
N ASP A 253 -9.96 1.90 -8.51
CA ASP A 253 -10.84 2.73 -7.65
C ASP A 253 -10.22 3.01 -6.28
N PHE A 254 -9.55 2.01 -5.71
CA PHE A 254 -8.93 2.15 -4.39
C PHE A 254 -7.67 3.04 -4.44
N ILE A 255 -6.87 3.00 -5.51
CA ILE A 255 -5.65 3.80 -5.65
C ILE A 255 -5.94 5.10 -6.40
N GLY A 256 -6.19 6.17 -5.68
CA GLY A 256 -6.54 7.48 -6.26
C GLY A 256 -7.95 7.50 -6.86
N VAL A 257 -8.18 8.44 -7.76
CA VAL A 257 -9.44 8.62 -8.47
C VAL A 257 -9.26 8.17 -9.92
N SER A 258 -10.21 7.41 -10.46
CA SER A 258 -10.24 7.03 -11.88
C SER A 258 -11.56 7.37 -12.53
N ASN A 259 -11.53 7.64 -13.82
CA ASN A 259 -12.70 7.60 -14.68
C ASN A 259 -12.82 6.19 -15.25
N PHE A 260 -14.04 5.65 -15.29
CA PHE A 260 -14.34 4.35 -15.86
C PHE A 260 -15.28 4.52 -17.05
N ILE A 261 -14.83 4.08 -18.22
CA ILE A 261 -15.60 4.15 -19.46
C ILE A 261 -15.83 2.72 -19.95
N GLN A 262 -17.08 2.30 -20.04
CA GLN A 262 -17.44 0.97 -20.53
C GLN A 262 -17.37 0.92 -22.05
N GLY A 263 -16.97 -0.24 -22.59
CA GLY A 263 -16.95 -0.48 -24.02
C GLY A 263 -16.67 -1.93 -24.36
N THR A 264 -16.74 -2.24 -25.65
CA THR A 264 -16.49 -3.59 -26.19
C THR A 264 -15.23 -3.56 -27.06
N VAL A 265 -14.37 -4.54 -26.87
CA VAL A 265 -13.13 -4.70 -27.66
C VAL A 265 -13.49 -4.98 -29.12
N LYS A 266 -13.00 -4.15 -30.05
CA LYS A 266 -13.23 -4.32 -31.49
C LYS A 266 -12.09 -5.12 -32.14
N GLU A 267 -10.89 -4.57 -32.10
CA GLU A 267 -9.73 -5.13 -32.77
C GLU A 267 -8.42 -4.68 -32.13
N ARG A 268 -7.36 -5.41 -32.38
CA ARG A 268 -6.01 -5.04 -31.96
C ARG A 268 -5.39 -4.04 -32.96
N VAL A 269 -4.91 -2.90 -32.46
CA VAL A 269 -4.35 -1.83 -33.30
C VAL A 269 -2.84 -1.63 -33.13
N GLY A 270 -2.20 -2.41 -32.23
CA GLY A 270 -0.76 -2.37 -31.97
C GLY A 270 -0.33 -3.36 -30.89
N ASP A 271 0.94 -3.30 -30.48
CA ASP A 271 1.45 -4.15 -29.39
C ASP A 271 0.82 -3.73 -28.07
N GLY A 272 -0.04 -4.62 -27.54
CA GLY A 272 -0.78 -4.37 -26.28
C GLY A 272 -1.93 -3.38 -26.40
N ARG A 273 -2.18 -2.74 -27.58
CA ARG A 273 -3.21 -1.74 -27.78
C ARG A 273 -4.42 -2.27 -28.53
N TRP A 274 -5.58 -1.86 -28.06
CA TRP A 274 -6.86 -2.31 -28.58
C TRP A 274 -7.78 -1.14 -28.86
N LEU A 275 -8.53 -1.23 -29.95
CA LEU A 275 -9.63 -0.33 -30.24
C LEU A 275 -10.88 -0.80 -29.51
N ILE A 276 -11.45 0.09 -28.71
CA ILE A 276 -12.64 -0.16 -27.90
C ILE A 276 -13.77 0.74 -28.42
N LEU A 277 -14.89 0.13 -28.71
CA LEU A 277 -16.13 0.84 -29.05
C LEU A 277 -16.86 1.20 -27.75
N SER A 278 -17.04 2.50 -27.51
CA SER A 278 -17.79 3.01 -26.37
C SER A 278 -19.00 3.82 -26.88
N PRO A 279 -20.11 3.89 -26.12
CA PRO A 279 -21.24 4.77 -26.45
C PRO A 279 -20.86 6.23 -26.59
N HIS A 280 -19.73 6.66 -26.02
CA HIS A 280 -19.28 8.06 -25.97
C HIS A 280 -18.21 8.38 -27.02
N GLY A 281 -17.70 7.37 -27.75
CA GLY A 281 -16.68 7.50 -28.79
C GLY A 281 -15.67 6.35 -28.79
N ASP A 282 -14.96 6.18 -29.88
CA ASP A 282 -13.95 5.15 -30.07
C ASP A 282 -12.69 5.48 -29.27
N LEU A 283 -12.20 4.53 -28.45
CA LEU A 283 -11.03 4.69 -27.60
C LEU A 283 -9.96 3.65 -27.93
N ILE A 284 -8.71 4.06 -27.97
CA ILE A 284 -7.55 3.15 -27.98
C ILE A 284 -7.00 3.10 -26.54
N ALA A 285 -6.81 1.90 -26.04
CA ALA A 285 -6.29 1.68 -24.68
C ALA A 285 -5.30 0.51 -24.63
N ASP A 286 -4.38 0.57 -23.66
CA ASP A 286 -3.39 -0.48 -23.38
C ASP A 286 -4.02 -1.59 -22.51
N SER A 287 -3.63 -2.84 -22.74
CA SER A 287 -4.00 -3.96 -21.89
C SER A 287 -2.79 -4.76 -21.44
N SER A 288 -2.65 -4.94 -20.11
CA SER A 288 -1.75 -5.94 -19.50
C SER A 288 -2.41 -7.33 -19.42
N ALA A 289 -3.74 -7.39 -19.52
CA ALA A 289 -4.51 -8.63 -19.47
C ALA A 289 -4.76 -9.20 -20.88
N ARG A 290 -5.05 -10.51 -20.96
CA ARG A 290 -5.53 -11.11 -22.21
C ARG A 290 -6.96 -10.67 -22.45
N VAL A 291 -7.18 -9.95 -23.54
CA VAL A 291 -8.51 -9.58 -24.03
C VAL A 291 -8.65 -10.04 -25.48
N ALA A 292 -9.89 -10.26 -25.91
CA ALA A 292 -10.24 -10.68 -27.26
C ALA A 292 -11.32 -9.76 -27.85
N ALA A 293 -11.43 -9.74 -29.18
CA ALA A 293 -12.51 -9.03 -29.85
C ALA A 293 -13.87 -9.54 -29.39
N GLY A 294 -14.77 -8.64 -29.04
CA GLY A 294 -16.09 -8.94 -28.50
C GLY A 294 -16.16 -8.95 -26.96
N ASP A 295 -15.03 -8.87 -26.27
CA ASP A 295 -15.04 -8.81 -24.79
C ASP A 295 -15.55 -7.44 -24.32
N ASP A 296 -16.43 -7.47 -23.31
CA ASP A 296 -16.81 -6.26 -22.58
C ASP A 296 -15.73 -5.90 -21.58
N VAL A 297 -15.31 -4.64 -21.63
CA VAL A 297 -14.19 -4.13 -20.82
C VAL A 297 -14.53 -2.77 -20.24
N THR A 298 -13.78 -2.39 -19.20
CA THR A 298 -13.79 -1.05 -18.65
C THR A 298 -12.45 -0.38 -18.92
N ILE A 299 -12.46 0.82 -19.51
CA ILE A 299 -11.27 1.66 -19.64
C ILE A 299 -11.14 2.51 -18.40
N SER A 300 -9.98 2.48 -17.78
CA SER A 300 -9.61 3.35 -16.65
C SER A 300 -8.67 4.44 -17.15
N VAL A 301 -8.97 5.70 -16.80
CA VAL A 301 -8.09 6.85 -17.04
C VAL A 301 -8.11 7.81 -15.86
N ARG A 302 -6.94 8.30 -15.46
CA ARG A 302 -6.81 9.22 -14.34
C ARG A 302 -7.24 10.64 -14.73
N PRO A 303 -7.89 11.41 -13.83
CA PRO A 303 -8.34 12.78 -14.11
C PRO A 303 -7.24 13.73 -14.57
N GLU A 304 -6.03 13.60 -14.01
CA GLU A 304 -4.86 14.44 -14.35
C GLU A 304 -4.22 14.10 -15.70
N HIS A 305 -4.56 12.96 -16.29
CA HIS A 305 -4.07 12.58 -17.61
C HIS A 305 -4.98 13.03 -18.74
N ILE A 306 -6.17 13.53 -18.43
CA ILE A 306 -7.13 14.00 -19.42
C ILE A 306 -6.85 15.47 -19.74
N GLY A 307 -6.52 15.74 -21.02
CA GLY A 307 -6.45 17.11 -21.52
C GLY A 307 -7.84 17.68 -21.72
N MET A 308 -8.06 18.95 -21.35
CA MET A 308 -9.33 19.63 -21.53
C MET A 308 -9.13 20.99 -22.18
N VAL A 309 -9.88 21.26 -23.24
CA VAL A 309 -9.84 22.55 -23.98
C VAL A 309 -11.25 23.04 -24.18
N ALA A 310 -11.49 24.32 -23.91
CA ALA A 310 -12.77 24.97 -24.26
C ALA A 310 -12.93 25.05 -25.77
N VAL A 311 -14.13 24.76 -26.27
CA VAL A 311 -14.46 24.79 -27.71
C VAL A 311 -15.75 25.56 -27.94
N GLU A 312 -15.83 26.29 -29.06
CA GLU A 312 -17.06 27.00 -29.45
C GLU A 312 -18.08 26.03 -30.05
N ARG A 313 -17.62 24.98 -30.74
CA ARG A 313 -18.43 23.92 -31.33
C ARG A 313 -17.74 22.59 -31.18
N HIS A 314 -18.51 21.49 -31.09
CA HIS A 314 -17.98 20.15 -31.15
C HIS A 314 -17.31 19.92 -32.51
N GLY A 315 -16.06 19.44 -32.48
CA GLY A 315 -15.32 19.03 -33.68
C GLY A 315 -15.79 17.67 -34.20
N ASP A 316 -15.12 17.21 -35.26
CA ASP A 316 -15.36 15.86 -35.76
C ASP A 316 -14.93 14.81 -34.76
N PRO A 317 -15.66 13.68 -34.67
CA PRO A 317 -15.29 12.57 -33.79
C PRO A 317 -13.89 12.02 -34.15
N ALA A 318 -12.97 12.11 -33.22
CA ALA A 318 -11.63 11.49 -33.32
C ALA A 318 -11.45 10.45 -32.24
N ARG A 319 -10.53 9.53 -32.47
CA ARG A 319 -10.20 8.52 -31.45
C ARG A 319 -9.64 9.19 -30.20
N ASN A 320 -10.01 8.70 -29.03
CA ASN A 320 -9.60 9.23 -27.73
C ASN A 320 -9.98 10.70 -27.50
N VAL A 321 -11.03 11.17 -28.17
CA VAL A 321 -11.60 12.51 -28.00
C VAL A 321 -13.07 12.40 -27.62
N LEU A 322 -13.44 13.05 -26.52
CA LEU A 322 -14.81 13.13 -26.05
C LEU A 322 -15.25 14.61 -26.00
N PHE A 323 -16.51 14.87 -26.27
CA PHE A 323 -17.07 16.21 -26.17
C PHE A 323 -18.12 16.28 -25.07
N GLY A 324 -18.06 17.35 -24.28
CA GLY A 324 -18.98 17.51 -23.15
C GLY A 324 -19.11 18.96 -22.71
N SER A 325 -19.78 19.14 -21.58
CA SER A 325 -19.93 20.44 -20.92
C SER A 325 -19.50 20.38 -19.47
N VAL A 326 -18.80 21.42 -18.99
CA VAL A 326 -18.37 21.53 -17.59
C VAL A 326 -19.59 21.76 -16.69
N THR A 327 -19.89 20.81 -15.81
CA THR A 327 -21.02 20.92 -14.86
C THR A 327 -20.57 21.46 -13.50
N THR A 328 -19.37 21.12 -13.05
CA THR A 328 -18.85 21.52 -11.74
C THR A 328 -17.36 21.87 -11.83
N ARG A 329 -16.95 22.87 -11.04
CA ARG A 329 -15.55 23.30 -10.90
C ARG A 329 -15.23 23.47 -9.42
N ALA A 330 -14.15 22.85 -8.95
CA ALA A 330 -13.68 22.96 -7.57
C ALA A 330 -12.18 23.27 -7.53
N PHE A 331 -11.81 24.38 -6.89
CA PHE A 331 -10.41 24.77 -6.67
C PHE A 331 -9.85 24.05 -5.44
N GLN A 332 -8.68 23.42 -5.57
CA GLN A 332 -8.03 22.64 -4.51
C GLN A 332 -6.66 23.21 -4.08
N GLY A 333 -6.34 24.44 -4.50
CA GLY A 333 -5.06 25.09 -4.22
C GLY A 333 -4.11 24.96 -5.40
N ASP A 334 -3.43 23.86 -5.55
CA ASP A 334 -2.48 23.57 -6.63
C ASP A 334 -3.13 23.06 -7.91
N SER A 335 -4.38 22.65 -7.83
CA SER A 335 -5.13 22.08 -8.94
C SER A 335 -6.60 22.54 -8.94
N VAL A 336 -7.27 22.31 -10.07
CA VAL A 336 -8.72 22.49 -10.22
C VAL A 336 -9.32 21.20 -10.73
N GLN A 337 -10.30 20.69 -9.99
CA GLN A 337 -11.13 19.56 -10.42
C GLN A 337 -12.36 20.06 -11.16
N HIS A 338 -12.64 19.42 -12.32
CA HIS A 338 -13.84 19.61 -13.09
C HIS A 338 -14.65 18.33 -13.17
N GLN A 339 -15.97 18.44 -13.19
CA GLN A 339 -16.85 17.39 -13.67
C GLN A 339 -17.38 17.83 -15.04
N VAL A 340 -17.22 16.96 -16.03
CA VAL A 340 -17.64 17.19 -17.41
C VAL A 340 -18.69 16.15 -17.77
N GLN A 341 -19.86 16.59 -18.22
CA GLN A 341 -20.92 15.70 -18.69
C GLN A 341 -20.71 15.41 -20.18
N VAL A 342 -20.56 14.11 -20.49
CA VAL A 342 -20.39 13.57 -21.85
C VAL A 342 -21.53 12.58 -22.08
N GLY A 343 -22.62 13.03 -22.70
CA GLY A 343 -23.86 12.23 -22.75
C GLY A 343 -24.38 11.91 -21.35
N ASP A 344 -24.48 10.63 -21.01
CA ASP A 344 -24.84 10.13 -19.69
C ASP A 344 -23.64 9.86 -18.77
N LEU A 345 -22.42 9.96 -19.28
CA LEU A 345 -21.18 9.77 -18.53
C LEU A 345 -20.70 11.07 -17.88
N THR A 346 -20.34 11.02 -16.60
CA THR A 346 -19.64 12.11 -15.92
C THR A 346 -18.14 11.80 -15.85
N VAL A 347 -17.33 12.64 -16.51
CA VAL A 347 -15.87 12.52 -16.53
C VAL A 347 -15.27 13.55 -15.58
N ARG A 348 -14.37 13.09 -14.69
CA ARG A 348 -13.58 13.97 -13.80
C ARG A 348 -12.29 14.34 -14.50
N VAL A 349 -11.95 15.63 -14.50
CA VAL A 349 -10.71 16.16 -15.07
C VAL A 349 -10.01 17.00 -14.03
N GLN A 350 -8.71 16.81 -13.87
CA GLN A 350 -7.87 17.64 -13.00
C GLN A 350 -6.82 18.37 -13.84
N CYS A 351 -6.75 19.69 -13.69
CA CYS A 351 -5.79 20.50 -14.42
C CYS A 351 -5.12 21.53 -13.50
N HIS A 352 -4.07 22.17 -14.02
CA HIS A 352 -3.47 23.33 -13.34
C HIS A 352 -4.46 24.50 -13.30
N PRO A 353 -4.45 25.37 -12.28
CA PRO A 353 -5.36 26.51 -12.17
C PRO A 353 -5.37 27.46 -13.36
N SER A 354 -4.23 27.60 -14.09
CA SER A 354 -4.15 28.42 -15.31
C SER A 354 -4.98 27.88 -16.49
N ASP A 355 -5.25 26.56 -16.50
CA ASP A 355 -5.91 25.86 -17.61
C ASP A 355 -7.38 25.56 -17.29
N ALA A 356 -7.87 26.12 -16.17
CA ALA A 356 -9.21 25.87 -15.69
C ALA A 356 -10.27 26.51 -16.58
N VAL A 357 -11.28 25.73 -16.92
CA VAL A 357 -12.42 26.15 -17.75
C VAL A 357 -13.63 26.47 -16.87
N ASN A 358 -14.46 27.45 -17.28
CA ASN A 358 -15.63 27.85 -16.51
C ASN A 358 -16.78 26.83 -16.63
N THR A 359 -17.60 26.76 -15.58
CA THR A 359 -18.84 25.99 -15.57
C THR A 359 -19.78 26.45 -16.69
N GLY A 360 -20.41 25.50 -17.37
CA GLY A 360 -21.29 25.75 -18.53
C GLY A 360 -20.57 25.79 -19.87
N SER A 361 -19.24 25.82 -19.90
CA SER A 361 -18.48 25.82 -21.17
C SER A 361 -18.53 24.45 -21.84
N ALA A 362 -18.64 24.44 -23.16
CA ALA A 362 -18.40 23.27 -23.98
C ALA A 362 -16.90 22.98 -24.05
N VAL A 363 -16.53 21.71 -23.93
CA VAL A 363 -15.13 21.27 -23.88
C VAL A 363 -14.88 20.03 -24.74
N GLU A 364 -13.67 19.97 -25.26
CA GLU A 364 -13.06 18.78 -25.84
C GLU A 364 -12.15 18.15 -24.80
N LEU A 365 -12.35 16.86 -24.53
CA LEU A 365 -11.52 16.04 -23.65
C LEU A 365 -10.64 15.13 -24.50
N ARG A 366 -9.32 15.19 -24.26
CA ARG A 366 -8.34 14.33 -24.93
C ARG A 366 -7.82 13.30 -23.93
N LEU A 367 -8.00 12.03 -24.25
CA LEU A 367 -7.58 10.89 -23.45
C LEU A 367 -6.34 10.24 -24.11
N PRO A 368 -5.10 10.60 -23.73
CA PRO A 368 -3.91 10.04 -24.40
C PRO A 368 -3.88 8.51 -24.26
N GLU A 369 -3.67 7.81 -25.37
CA GLU A 369 -3.75 6.33 -25.47
C GLU A 369 -2.92 5.60 -24.39
N GLN A 370 -1.69 6.11 -24.14
CA GLN A 370 -0.77 5.52 -23.16
C GLN A 370 -1.25 5.59 -21.69
N TRP A 371 -2.27 6.40 -21.40
CA TRP A 371 -2.85 6.56 -20.06
C TRP A 371 -4.23 5.92 -19.92
N CYS A 372 -4.71 5.29 -20.99
CA CYS A 372 -5.96 4.53 -21.00
C CYS A 372 -5.62 3.05 -20.77
N SER A 373 -6.00 2.50 -19.63
CA SER A 373 -5.76 1.09 -19.28
C SER A 373 -7.04 0.28 -19.37
N ILE A 374 -6.99 -0.88 -20.02
CA ILE A 374 -8.12 -1.82 -20.08
C ILE A 374 -8.13 -2.66 -18.80
N ILE A 375 -9.25 -2.64 -18.11
CA ILE A 375 -9.57 -3.53 -17.01
C ILE A 375 -10.58 -4.55 -17.53
N PRO A 376 -10.33 -5.88 -17.44
CA PRO A 376 -11.29 -6.90 -17.87
C PRO A 376 -12.62 -6.75 -17.12
N GLY A 377 -13.74 -6.90 -17.85
CA GLY A 377 -15.09 -6.74 -17.30
C GLY A 377 -15.42 -7.76 -16.21
N PHE A 378 -16.43 -7.46 -15.40
CA PHE A 378 -17.06 -8.36 -14.44
C PHE A 378 -17.69 -9.55 -15.22
N GLY A 379 -16.95 -10.64 -15.44
CA GLY A 379 -17.44 -11.82 -16.15
C GLY A 379 -16.36 -12.79 -16.55
N SER A 380 -15.13 -12.36 -16.75
CA SER A 380 -14.00 -13.26 -16.96
C SER A 380 -13.41 -13.67 -15.60
N ALA A 381 -14.06 -14.59 -14.92
CA ALA A 381 -13.43 -15.33 -13.83
C ALA A 381 -12.12 -15.91 -14.37
N ARG A 382 -10.98 -15.45 -13.88
CA ARG A 382 -9.69 -16.09 -14.12
C ARG A 382 -9.82 -17.55 -13.67
N THR A 383 -10.04 -18.46 -14.59
CA THR A 383 -9.62 -19.83 -14.42
C THR A 383 -8.09 -19.78 -14.41
N VAL A 384 -7.53 -19.74 -13.22
CA VAL A 384 -6.11 -19.99 -13.01
C VAL A 384 -5.90 -21.44 -13.43
N GLY A 385 -5.41 -21.62 -14.65
CA GLY A 385 -5.00 -22.91 -15.19
C GLY A 385 -3.79 -23.43 -14.43
N ALA A 386 -3.81 -24.72 -14.21
CA ALA A 386 -2.85 -25.58 -13.53
C ALA A 386 -1.38 -25.36 -13.90
#